data_89c90f01809dcfe45581d4fff2a28745
#
_entry.id   89c90f01809dcfe45581d4fff2a28745
#
_cell.length_a   1.000
_cell.length_b   1.000
_cell.length_c   1.000
_cell.angle_alpha   90.00
_cell.angle_beta   90.00
_cell.angle_gamma   90.00
#
_symmetry.space_group_name_H-M   'P 1'
#
loop_
_entity.id
_entity.type
_entity.pdbx_description
1 polymer ?
#
loop_
_entity_poly.entity_id
_entity_poly.type
_entity_poly.pdbx_seq_one_letter_code
_entity_poly.pdbx_strand_id
1 'polypeptide(L)'
;MNANDFNLYQQVIGCLMKDPSLLQADAKSLTIDDFSKDNMAARACFFALNNLASQGYHKEISVQELEGYLENFSKVRQAYNRHGGRDFLCASLEKGNIEHYQTYYKELKKYSLFRDLLDHGYDLGPYDYIHVNTMEQEKEAKARLAYESAGEEELLGYAEKQLAEVRARHASGAINSTTAAEGLEDLVSFVETQPEAGAELPGTKFNSIVRGALLGKMYIRSAATNVGKTRASIHDVCNIVFPVRYNNVKKQWVYYPNRTSQKALYIVTEQTTDEVKSMILAWICGLEERMIRAKGNKTEEERERIKTAIKVMEKYGGNLHIEEINDPDLNNVSSVIMKFIRTENVKYVFYDYIFTSPALLKQFSAAGLREDVILGMLSNQLKEIAKTYNVFIMTSTQLNGESYKGGEKKDARMLRGAKSIADKADTGMILSEVDPVDKEDLKEYMNAYGMPSHVIDIYKLRNGSYKNTRIWIQWNPGNGERRDLFITNQDKKLVNLEPWDIIPELPSEVITNMNEFLGKENINESTNT
;
A
#
# COMPACT_ATOMS: atom_id res chain seq x y z
N MET A 1 -20.67 1.57 -33.40
CA MET A 1 -21.14 0.54 -32.45
C MET A 1 -21.49 -0.72 -33.25
N ASN A 2 -20.86 -1.82 -32.92
CA ASN A 2 -21.04 -3.06 -33.67
C ASN A 2 -22.26 -3.83 -33.13
N ALA A 3 -22.93 -4.62 -33.95
CA ALA A 3 -24.15 -5.35 -33.56
C ALA A 3 -23.90 -6.32 -32.35
N ASN A 4 -22.69 -6.84 -32.21
CA ASN A 4 -22.32 -7.73 -31.11
C ASN A 4 -22.24 -7.00 -29.75
N ASP A 5 -21.76 -5.74 -29.74
CA ASP A 5 -21.64 -4.95 -28.51
C ASP A 5 -23.03 -4.55 -27.98
N PHE A 6 -23.96 -4.27 -28.91
CA PHE A 6 -25.36 -4.01 -28.59
C PHE A 6 -26.05 -5.25 -27.98
N ASN A 7 -25.71 -6.43 -28.49
CA ASN A 7 -26.21 -7.71 -27.99
C ASN A 7 -25.76 -7.98 -26.55
N LEU A 8 -24.49 -7.73 -26.24
CA LEU A 8 -23.93 -7.94 -24.92
C LEU A 8 -24.63 -7.09 -23.85
N TYR A 9 -24.90 -5.81 -24.15
CA TYR A 9 -25.66 -4.95 -23.25
C TYR A 9 -27.08 -5.48 -23.00
N GLN A 10 -27.75 -5.96 -24.02
CA GLN A 10 -29.08 -6.55 -23.86
C GLN A 10 -29.05 -7.82 -23.02
N GLN A 11 -28.05 -8.68 -23.19
CA GLN A 11 -27.88 -9.90 -22.41
C GLN A 11 -27.68 -9.57 -20.92
N VAL A 12 -26.78 -8.63 -20.58
CA VAL A 12 -26.52 -8.21 -19.19
C VAL A 12 -27.76 -7.56 -18.58
N ILE A 13 -28.37 -6.57 -19.26
CA ILE A 13 -29.58 -5.88 -18.76
C ILE A 13 -30.72 -6.88 -18.56
N GLY A 14 -30.91 -7.83 -19.47
CA GLY A 14 -31.93 -8.87 -19.34
C GLY A 14 -31.71 -9.81 -18.16
N CYS A 15 -30.47 -10.16 -17.86
CA CYS A 15 -30.14 -10.93 -16.65
C CYS A 15 -30.45 -10.13 -15.38
N LEU A 16 -30.05 -8.86 -15.33
CA LEU A 16 -30.29 -7.97 -14.19
C LEU A 16 -31.80 -7.68 -13.97
N MET A 17 -32.60 -7.67 -15.02
CA MET A 17 -34.06 -7.57 -14.92
C MET A 17 -34.66 -8.84 -14.30
N LYS A 18 -34.18 -10.01 -14.72
CA LYS A 18 -34.67 -11.31 -14.21
C LYS A 18 -34.22 -11.58 -12.77
N ASP A 19 -33.01 -11.14 -12.42
CA ASP A 19 -32.46 -11.28 -11.06
C ASP A 19 -31.61 -10.05 -10.68
N PRO A 20 -32.22 -9.04 -10.04
CA PRO A 20 -31.51 -7.86 -9.60
C PRO A 20 -30.45 -8.11 -8.51
N SER A 21 -30.48 -9.26 -7.84
CA SER A 21 -29.50 -9.62 -6.82
C SER A 21 -28.08 -9.80 -7.41
N LEU A 22 -27.99 -10.06 -8.71
CA LEU A 22 -26.74 -10.16 -9.44
C LEU A 22 -25.89 -8.87 -9.37
N LEU A 23 -26.51 -7.71 -9.14
CA LEU A 23 -25.78 -6.43 -8.95
C LEU A 23 -24.88 -6.41 -7.70
N GLN A 24 -25.16 -7.30 -6.73
CA GLN A 24 -24.39 -7.39 -5.47
C GLN A 24 -23.48 -8.62 -5.43
N ALA A 25 -23.57 -9.50 -6.42
CA ALA A 25 -22.92 -10.82 -6.39
C ALA A 25 -21.44 -10.80 -6.86
N ASP A 26 -20.99 -9.74 -7.52
CA ASP A 26 -19.71 -9.70 -8.20
C ASP A 26 -18.63 -8.95 -7.39
N ALA A 27 -17.39 -9.42 -7.47
CA ALA A 27 -16.24 -8.84 -6.79
C ALA A 27 -15.95 -7.37 -7.20
N LYS A 28 -16.32 -7.01 -8.43
CA LYS A 28 -16.30 -5.61 -8.91
C LYS A 28 -17.70 -5.25 -9.37
N SER A 29 -18.41 -4.41 -8.65
CA SER A 29 -19.75 -3.95 -9.03
C SER A 29 -19.78 -3.37 -10.43
N LEU A 30 -20.85 -3.64 -11.17
CA LEU A 30 -21.12 -2.94 -12.42
C LEU A 30 -21.39 -1.46 -12.14
N THR A 31 -20.91 -0.61 -13.05
CA THR A 31 -21.15 0.83 -13.01
C THR A 31 -21.81 1.30 -14.30
N ILE A 32 -22.35 2.51 -14.29
CA ILE A 32 -22.94 3.09 -15.50
C ILE A 32 -21.92 3.27 -16.63
N ASP A 33 -20.63 3.37 -16.30
CA ASP A 33 -19.56 3.57 -17.27
C ASP A 33 -19.11 2.27 -17.94
N ASP A 34 -19.53 1.10 -17.43
CA ASP A 34 -19.38 -0.16 -18.14
C ASP A 34 -20.24 -0.20 -19.42
N PHE A 35 -21.23 0.68 -19.53
CA PHE A 35 -22.07 0.84 -20.72
C PHE A 35 -21.64 2.06 -21.53
N SER A 36 -21.43 1.89 -22.85
CA SER A 36 -20.97 2.97 -23.74
C SER A 36 -21.87 4.21 -23.65
N LYS A 37 -21.24 5.38 -23.70
CA LYS A 37 -21.95 6.68 -23.81
C LYS A 37 -22.83 6.76 -25.06
N ASP A 38 -22.53 5.99 -26.10
CA ASP A 38 -23.31 5.91 -27.32
C ASP A 38 -24.57 5.04 -27.18
N ASN A 39 -24.67 4.22 -26.11
CA ASN A 39 -25.86 3.42 -25.81
C ASN A 39 -26.62 3.95 -24.61
N MET A 40 -27.31 5.05 -24.83
CA MET A 40 -28.08 5.70 -23.75
C MET A 40 -29.25 4.86 -23.27
N ALA A 41 -29.77 3.91 -24.05
CA ALA A 41 -30.82 2.99 -23.60
C ALA A 41 -30.26 2.04 -22.51
N ALA A 42 -29.13 1.39 -22.79
CA ALA A 42 -28.49 0.51 -21.79
C ALA A 42 -28.11 1.28 -20.50
N ARG A 43 -27.55 2.48 -20.62
CA ARG A 43 -27.22 3.33 -19.45
C ARG A 43 -28.46 3.70 -18.64
N ALA A 44 -29.55 4.08 -19.31
CA ALA A 44 -30.81 4.43 -18.64
C ALA A 44 -31.43 3.22 -17.93
N CYS A 45 -31.42 2.05 -18.58
CA CYS A 45 -31.91 0.81 -17.99
C CYS A 45 -31.07 0.40 -16.78
N PHE A 46 -29.74 0.43 -16.90
CA PHE A 46 -28.85 0.12 -15.79
C PHE A 46 -29.04 1.10 -14.61
N PHE A 47 -29.15 2.40 -14.88
CA PHE A 47 -29.45 3.40 -13.85
C PHE A 47 -30.73 3.06 -13.08
N ALA A 48 -31.81 2.71 -13.80
CA ALA A 48 -33.07 2.34 -13.16
C ALA A 48 -32.97 1.05 -12.36
N LEU A 49 -32.35 0.01 -12.91
CA LEU A 49 -32.15 -1.28 -12.24
C LEU A 49 -31.33 -1.15 -10.96
N ASN A 50 -30.22 -0.43 -11.02
CA ASN A 50 -29.34 -0.23 -9.87
C ASN A 50 -30.05 0.52 -8.72
N ASN A 51 -30.85 1.51 -9.05
CA ASN A 51 -31.63 2.26 -8.07
C ASN A 51 -32.79 1.42 -7.47
N LEU A 52 -33.50 0.67 -8.29
CA LEU A 52 -34.58 -0.23 -7.82
C LEU A 52 -34.00 -1.33 -6.92
N ALA A 53 -32.89 -1.95 -7.31
CA ALA A 53 -32.20 -2.95 -6.46
C ALA A 53 -31.76 -2.35 -5.12
N SER A 54 -31.24 -1.13 -5.12
CA SER A 54 -30.86 -0.40 -3.88
C SER A 54 -32.05 -0.08 -2.98
N GLN A 55 -33.28 -0.02 -3.51
CA GLN A 55 -34.52 0.15 -2.77
C GLN A 55 -35.12 -1.16 -2.27
N GLY A 56 -34.44 -2.28 -2.44
CA GLY A 56 -34.86 -3.59 -1.95
C GLY A 56 -35.70 -4.42 -2.94
N TYR A 57 -35.68 -4.07 -4.22
CA TYR A 57 -36.26 -4.93 -5.25
C TYR A 57 -35.32 -6.11 -5.52
N HIS A 58 -35.71 -7.29 -5.06
CA HIS A 58 -34.96 -8.55 -5.23
C HIS A 58 -35.67 -9.57 -6.13
N LYS A 59 -36.80 -9.20 -6.69
CA LYS A 59 -37.57 -10.03 -7.63
C LYS A 59 -37.39 -9.52 -9.06
N GLU A 60 -37.77 -10.36 -10.01
CA GLU A 60 -37.82 -9.97 -11.44
C GLU A 60 -38.51 -8.61 -11.62
N ILE A 61 -37.84 -7.71 -12.34
CA ILE A 61 -38.33 -6.37 -12.64
C ILE A 61 -38.89 -6.40 -14.09
N SER A 62 -40.18 -6.16 -14.21
CA SER A 62 -40.85 -6.11 -15.49
C SER A 62 -40.51 -4.85 -16.31
N VAL A 63 -40.72 -4.90 -17.61
CA VAL A 63 -40.57 -3.73 -18.51
C VAL A 63 -41.41 -2.55 -18.02
N GLN A 64 -42.64 -2.80 -17.55
CA GLN A 64 -43.55 -1.76 -17.07
C GLN A 64 -43.04 -1.08 -15.78
N GLU A 65 -42.50 -1.83 -14.85
CA GLU A 65 -41.94 -1.28 -13.60
C GLU A 65 -40.72 -0.42 -13.89
N LEU A 66 -39.83 -0.88 -14.78
CA LEU A 66 -38.65 -0.12 -15.16
C LEU A 66 -38.99 1.16 -15.93
N GLU A 67 -39.91 1.10 -16.86
CA GLU A 67 -40.42 2.29 -17.59
C GLU A 67 -41.12 3.27 -16.62
N GLY A 68 -41.95 2.76 -15.71
CA GLY A 68 -42.60 3.57 -14.68
C GLY A 68 -41.59 4.26 -13.76
N TYR A 69 -40.48 3.60 -13.41
CA TYR A 69 -39.41 4.25 -12.66
C TYR A 69 -38.74 5.37 -13.44
N LEU A 70 -38.48 5.16 -14.74
CA LEU A 70 -37.85 6.14 -15.63
C LEU A 70 -38.73 7.37 -15.87
N GLU A 71 -40.06 7.29 -15.64
CA GLU A 71 -40.99 8.45 -15.74
C GLU A 71 -40.62 9.59 -14.78
N ASN A 72 -40.01 9.25 -13.66
CA ASN A 72 -39.56 10.24 -12.68
C ASN A 72 -38.34 11.06 -13.14
N PHE A 73 -37.69 10.66 -14.26
CA PHE A 73 -36.45 11.25 -14.75
C PHE A 73 -36.57 11.67 -16.21
N SER A 74 -37.18 12.80 -16.49
CA SER A 74 -37.56 13.26 -17.81
C SER A 74 -36.44 13.24 -18.87
N LYS A 75 -35.22 13.68 -18.48
CA LYS A 75 -34.05 13.68 -19.38
C LYS A 75 -33.56 12.26 -19.70
N VAL A 76 -33.52 11.38 -18.69
CA VAL A 76 -33.09 9.98 -18.84
C VAL A 76 -34.09 9.24 -19.69
N ARG A 77 -35.40 9.43 -19.46
CA ARG A 77 -36.47 8.84 -20.27
C ARG A 77 -36.42 9.30 -21.73
N GLN A 78 -36.16 10.58 -21.98
CA GLN A 78 -36.02 11.09 -23.35
C GLN A 78 -34.85 10.41 -24.09
N ALA A 79 -33.71 10.24 -23.41
CA ALA A 79 -32.55 9.54 -23.96
C ALA A 79 -32.84 8.05 -24.22
N TYR A 80 -33.49 7.38 -23.26
CA TYR A 80 -33.96 6.00 -23.38
C TYR A 80 -34.85 5.83 -24.62
N ASN A 81 -35.87 6.65 -24.79
CA ASN A 81 -36.80 6.56 -25.91
C ASN A 81 -36.13 6.79 -27.28
N ARG A 82 -35.14 7.68 -27.37
CA ARG A 82 -34.39 7.97 -28.59
C ARG A 82 -33.49 6.81 -29.04
N HIS A 83 -33.08 5.93 -28.12
CA HIS A 83 -32.11 4.86 -28.38
C HIS A 83 -32.70 3.45 -28.24
N GLY A 84 -33.94 3.28 -28.65
CA GLY A 84 -34.60 1.97 -28.73
C GLY A 84 -35.70 1.75 -27.68
N GLY A 85 -35.73 2.51 -26.58
CA GLY A 85 -36.85 2.50 -25.65
C GLY A 85 -37.29 1.10 -25.20
N ARG A 86 -38.61 0.87 -25.33
CA ARG A 86 -39.25 -0.39 -24.96
C ARG A 86 -38.74 -1.60 -25.77
N ASP A 87 -38.41 -1.41 -27.04
CA ASP A 87 -37.92 -2.51 -27.88
C ASP A 87 -36.57 -3.02 -27.38
N PHE A 88 -35.71 -2.12 -26.87
CA PHE A 88 -34.45 -2.51 -26.26
C PHE A 88 -34.69 -3.38 -25.02
N LEU A 89 -35.63 -3.02 -24.15
CA LEU A 89 -35.95 -3.79 -22.94
C LEU A 89 -36.59 -5.15 -23.26
N CYS A 90 -37.51 -5.21 -24.20
CA CYS A 90 -38.12 -6.46 -24.61
C CYS A 90 -37.07 -7.42 -25.18
N ALA A 91 -36.20 -6.93 -26.07
CA ALA A 91 -35.08 -7.71 -26.58
C ALA A 91 -34.07 -8.12 -25.48
N SER A 92 -33.87 -7.28 -24.45
CA SER A 92 -33.03 -7.62 -23.33
C SER A 92 -33.60 -8.79 -22.53
N LEU A 93 -34.89 -8.79 -22.22
CA LEU A 93 -35.54 -9.90 -21.52
C LEU A 93 -35.47 -11.23 -22.31
N GLU A 94 -35.60 -11.17 -23.62
CA GLU A 94 -35.49 -12.36 -24.48
C GLU A 94 -34.06 -12.92 -24.46
N LYS A 95 -33.03 -12.06 -24.49
CA LYS A 95 -31.63 -12.45 -24.63
C LYS A 95 -30.94 -12.75 -23.30
N GLY A 96 -31.45 -12.22 -22.19
CA GLY A 96 -30.87 -12.45 -20.87
C GLY A 96 -31.02 -13.92 -20.45
N ASN A 97 -29.89 -14.60 -20.21
CA ASN A 97 -29.83 -15.93 -19.63
C ASN A 97 -28.98 -15.89 -18.35
N ILE A 98 -29.64 -16.10 -17.20
CA ILE A 98 -29.02 -16.04 -15.88
C ILE A 98 -27.90 -17.07 -15.73
N GLU A 99 -28.03 -18.24 -16.32
CA GLU A 99 -26.97 -19.28 -16.27
C GLU A 99 -25.67 -18.84 -16.92
N HIS A 100 -25.75 -17.92 -17.89
CA HIS A 100 -24.59 -17.37 -18.61
C HIS A 100 -24.19 -15.97 -18.11
N TYR A 101 -24.81 -15.46 -17.05
CA TYR A 101 -24.55 -14.10 -16.54
C TYR A 101 -23.07 -13.83 -16.29
N GLN A 102 -22.36 -14.75 -15.64
CA GLN A 102 -20.93 -14.59 -15.34
C GLN A 102 -20.06 -14.47 -16.59
N THR A 103 -20.45 -15.10 -17.70
CA THR A 103 -19.77 -14.94 -18.98
C THR A 103 -20.04 -13.55 -19.55
N TYR A 104 -21.30 -13.13 -19.59
CA TYR A 104 -21.68 -11.80 -20.08
C TYR A 104 -21.07 -10.67 -19.26
N TYR A 105 -21.01 -10.84 -17.93
CA TYR A 105 -20.39 -9.89 -17.01
C TYR A 105 -18.89 -9.71 -17.31
N LYS A 106 -18.14 -10.80 -17.46
CA LYS A 106 -16.71 -10.76 -17.79
C LYS A 106 -16.46 -10.12 -19.17
N GLU A 107 -17.27 -10.48 -20.13
CA GLU A 107 -17.17 -9.87 -21.47
C GLU A 107 -17.49 -8.38 -21.43
N LEU A 108 -18.48 -7.96 -20.65
CA LEU A 108 -18.81 -6.53 -20.48
C LEU A 108 -17.67 -5.77 -19.80
N LYS A 109 -17.07 -6.31 -18.73
CA LYS A 109 -15.92 -5.69 -18.07
C LYS A 109 -14.71 -5.57 -18.99
N LYS A 110 -14.39 -6.63 -19.72
CA LYS A 110 -13.33 -6.61 -20.72
C LYS A 110 -13.61 -5.57 -21.83
N TYR A 111 -14.84 -5.48 -22.30
CA TYR A 111 -15.22 -4.50 -23.31
C TYR A 111 -15.18 -3.07 -22.77
N SER A 112 -15.60 -2.86 -21.54
CA SER A 112 -15.48 -1.57 -20.84
C SER A 112 -14.01 -1.13 -20.75
N LEU A 113 -13.13 -2.02 -20.29
CA LEU A 113 -11.69 -1.75 -20.24
C LEU A 113 -11.10 -1.42 -21.62
N PHE A 114 -11.42 -2.22 -22.62
CA PHE A 114 -10.95 -2.01 -23.99
C PHE A 114 -11.34 -0.63 -24.53
N ARG A 115 -12.59 -0.24 -24.33
CA ARG A 115 -13.11 1.07 -24.72
C ARG A 115 -12.45 2.21 -23.94
N ASP A 116 -12.30 2.05 -22.62
CA ASP A 116 -11.66 3.07 -21.78
C ASP A 116 -10.20 3.31 -22.20
N LEU A 117 -9.46 2.27 -22.55
CA LEU A 117 -8.10 2.42 -23.08
C LEU A 117 -8.07 3.19 -24.39
N LEU A 118 -8.99 2.89 -25.32
CA LEU A 118 -9.10 3.62 -26.60
C LEU A 118 -9.51 5.08 -26.37
N ASP A 119 -10.48 5.34 -25.50
CA ASP A 119 -10.96 6.69 -25.16
C ASP A 119 -9.84 7.55 -24.52
N HIS A 120 -8.89 6.92 -23.82
CA HIS A 120 -7.70 7.58 -23.27
C HIS A 120 -6.54 7.68 -24.27
N GLY A 121 -6.76 7.28 -25.53
CA GLY A 121 -5.80 7.44 -26.63
C GLY A 121 -4.69 6.39 -26.68
N TYR A 122 -4.86 5.26 -26.02
CA TYR A 122 -3.94 4.13 -26.18
C TYR A 122 -4.18 3.44 -27.53
N ASP A 123 -3.10 3.22 -28.27
CA ASP A 123 -3.13 2.39 -29.47
C ASP A 123 -3.09 0.92 -29.06
N LEU A 124 -4.19 0.21 -29.21
CA LEU A 124 -4.28 -1.21 -28.88
C LEU A 124 -3.80 -2.14 -30.01
N GLY A 125 -3.27 -1.57 -31.09
CA GLY A 125 -2.58 -2.30 -32.17
C GLY A 125 -3.37 -3.49 -32.69
N PRO A 126 -2.90 -4.73 -32.46
CA PRO A 126 -3.53 -5.92 -33.00
C PRO A 126 -4.93 -6.21 -32.45
N TYR A 127 -5.34 -5.57 -31.34
CA TYR A 127 -6.64 -5.77 -30.69
C TYR A 127 -7.69 -4.73 -31.08
N ASP A 128 -7.28 -3.62 -31.72
CA ASP A 128 -8.20 -2.54 -32.09
C ASP A 128 -8.95 -2.87 -33.38
N TYR A 129 -10.11 -3.52 -33.25
CA TYR A 129 -11.02 -3.80 -34.36
C TYR A 129 -12.02 -2.66 -34.62
N ILE A 130 -12.08 -1.61 -33.78
CA ILE A 130 -13.02 -0.50 -33.91
C ILE A 130 -12.51 0.55 -34.89
N HIS A 131 -11.21 0.87 -34.86
CA HIS A 131 -10.62 1.92 -35.69
C HIS A 131 -9.99 1.38 -37.00
N VAL A 132 -10.16 0.09 -37.30
CA VAL A 132 -9.72 -0.46 -38.59
C VAL A 132 -10.59 0.14 -39.72
N ASN A 133 -9.94 0.52 -40.81
CA ASN A 133 -10.66 1.04 -41.98
C ASN A 133 -11.66 0.01 -42.51
N THR A 134 -12.92 0.41 -42.65
CA THR A 134 -14.03 -0.46 -43.08
C THR A 134 -13.82 -1.15 -44.44
N MET A 135 -12.85 -0.71 -45.24
CA MET A 135 -12.46 -1.38 -46.50
C MET A 135 -11.50 -2.56 -46.29
N GLU A 136 -10.97 -2.78 -45.06
CA GLU A 136 -9.99 -3.82 -44.73
C GLU A 136 -10.65 -4.93 -43.89
N GLN A 137 -11.69 -5.57 -44.38
CA GLN A 137 -12.46 -6.59 -43.65
C GLN A 137 -11.60 -7.73 -43.06
N GLU A 138 -10.54 -8.14 -43.75
CA GLU A 138 -9.62 -9.16 -43.28
C GLU A 138 -8.84 -8.71 -42.03
N LYS A 139 -8.43 -7.44 -41.97
CA LYS A 139 -7.74 -6.87 -40.82
C LYS A 139 -8.70 -6.70 -39.63
N GLU A 140 -9.91 -6.26 -39.87
CA GLU A 140 -10.94 -6.16 -38.82
C GLU A 140 -11.23 -7.53 -38.20
N ALA A 141 -11.45 -8.55 -39.06
CA ALA A 141 -11.70 -9.91 -38.58
C ALA A 141 -10.53 -10.46 -37.75
N LYS A 142 -9.28 -10.20 -38.17
CA LYS A 142 -8.07 -10.63 -37.44
C LYS A 142 -7.94 -9.90 -36.11
N ALA A 143 -8.17 -8.60 -36.07
CA ALA A 143 -8.10 -7.80 -34.85
C ALA A 143 -9.19 -8.21 -33.87
N ARG A 144 -10.39 -8.49 -34.36
CA ARG A 144 -11.50 -9.01 -33.54
C ARG A 144 -11.15 -10.36 -32.91
N LEU A 145 -10.61 -11.28 -33.68
CA LEU A 145 -10.19 -12.60 -33.18
C LEU A 145 -9.10 -12.48 -32.11
N ALA A 146 -8.15 -11.56 -32.32
CA ALA A 146 -7.13 -11.25 -31.32
C ALA A 146 -7.74 -10.68 -30.04
N TYR A 147 -8.68 -9.74 -30.16
CA TYR A 147 -9.41 -9.21 -29.00
C TYR A 147 -10.22 -10.30 -28.28
N GLU A 148 -10.97 -11.13 -28.99
CA GLU A 148 -11.78 -12.20 -28.39
C GLU A 148 -10.94 -13.19 -27.61
N SER A 149 -9.74 -13.53 -28.09
CA SER A 149 -8.80 -14.44 -27.42
C SER A 149 -8.01 -13.82 -26.26
N ALA A 150 -7.83 -12.49 -26.24
CA ALA A 150 -7.07 -11.79 -25.21
C ALA A 150 -7.83 -11.72 -23.88
N GLY A 151 -7.12 -11.74 -22.76
CA GLY A 151 -7.64 -11.41 -21.42
C GLY A 151 -7.53 -9.92 -21.10
N GLU A 152 -8.19 -9.46 -20.02
CA GLU A 152 -8.07 -8.08 -19.51
C GLU A 152 -6.60 -7.71 -19.22
N GLU A 153 -5.84 -8.62 -18.58
CA GLU A 153 -4.42 -8.45 -18.25
C GLU A 153 -3.55 -8.29 -19.51
N GLU A 154 -3.91 -8.93 -20.61
CA GLU A 154 -3.17 -8.83 -21.86
C GLU A 154 -3.38 -7.47 -22.54
N LEU A 155 -4.61 -6.95 -22.51
CA LEU A 155 -4.93 -5.61 -23.00
C LEU A 155 -4.22 -4.52 -22.19
N LEU A 156 -4.25 -4.64 -20.86
CA LEU A 156 -3.54 -3.74 -19.95
C LEU A 156 -2.02 -3.81 -20.17
N GLY A 157 -1.47 -5.01 -20.25
CA GLY A 157 -0.04 -5.23 -20.50
C GLY A 157 0.43 -4.61 -21.82
N TYR A 158 -0.41 -4.65 -22.86
CA TYR A 158 -0.11 -4.00 -24.14
C TYR A 158 -0.06 -2.47 -24.02
N ALA A 159 -1.02 -1.85 -23.33
CA ALA A 159 -1.04 -0.42 -23.06
C ALA A 159 0.14 0.01 -22.15
N GLU A 160 0.46 -0.77 -21.12
CA GLU A 160 1.61 -0.52 -20.24
C GLU A 160 2.94 -0.61 -20.99
N LYS A 161 3.07 -1.53 -21.94
CA LYS A 161 4.26 -1.64 -22.80
C LYS A 161 4.49 -0.35 -23.59
N GLN A 162 3.48 0.24 -24.17
CA GLN A 162 3.60 1.52 -24.89
C GLN A 162 4.04 2.65 -23.96
N LEU A 163 3.47 2.73 -22.75
CA LEU A 163 3.93 3.67 -21.73
C LEU A 163 5.40 3.44 -21.34
N ALA A 164 5.80 2.18 -21.21
CA ALA A 164 7.18 1.82 -20.91
C ALA A 164 8.13 2.24 -22.06
N GLU A 165 7.73 2.07 -23.31
CA GLU A 165 8.50 2.51 -24.48
C GLU A 165 8.61 4.04 -24.57
N VAL A 166 7.53 4.78 -24.25
CA VAL A 166 7.58 6.25 -24.17
C VAL A 166 8.50 6.68 -23.03
N ARG A 167 8.41 6.04 -21.87
CA ARG A 167 9.31 6.29 -20.75
C ARG A 167 10.75 5.99 -21.10
N ALA A 168 11.04 4.87 -21.76
CA ALA A 168 12.39 4.53 -22.19
C ALA A 168 13.02 5.58 -23.16
N ARG A 169 12.18 6.23 -23.96
CA ARG A 169 12.62 7.30 -24.89
C ARG A 169 12.83 8.67 -24.22
N HIS A 170 12.08 8.96 -23.16
CA HIS A 170 12.01 10.29 -22.56
C HIS A 170 12.49 10.34 -21.09
N ALA A 171 12.51 9.21 -20.39
CA ALA A 171 13.10 9.14 -19.07
C ALA A 171 14.62 8.87 -19.22
N SER A 172 15.41 9.84 -18.91
CA SER A 172 16.85 9.70 -18.69
C SER A 172 17.12 8.81 -17.46
N GLY A 173 16.83 7.48 -17.51
CA GLY A 173 16.95 6.71 -16.29
C GLY A 173 16.76 5.19 -16.36
N ALA A 174 16.56 4.59 -17.52
CA ALA A 174 16.29 3.14 -17.58
C ALA A 174 17.54 2.26 -17.65
N ILE A 175 18.66 2.76 -18.09
CA ILE A 175 19.99 2.13 -17.98
C ILE A 175 20.95 3.22 -17.58
N ASN A 176 21.24 3.38 -16.31
CA ASN A 176 22.34 4.20 -15.85
C ASN A 176 23.66 3.47 -16.19
N SER A 177 24.06 3.54 -17.44
CA SER A 177 25.45 3.21 -17.81
C SER A 177 26.25 4.50 -17.68
N THR A 178 26.97 4.62 -16.60
CA THR A 178 27.95 5.69 -16.39
C THR A 178 29.34 5.06 -16.45
N THR A 179 30.31 5.79 -16.97
CA THR A 179 31.69 5.35 -16.86
C THR A 179 32.19 5.53 -15.43
N ALA A 180 33.15 4.71 -15.00
CA ALA A 180 33.69 4.80 -13.64
C ALA A 180 34.29 6.18 -13.27
N ALA A 181 34.56 7.03 -14.25
CA ALA A 181 35.13 8.37 -14.06
C ALA A 181 34.07 9.48 -14.02
N GLU A 182 32.81 9.19 -14.39
CA GLU A 182 31.75 10.18 -14.51
C GLU A 182 31.10 10.48 -13.15
N GLY A 183 30.95 11.76 -12.79
CA GLY A 183 30.29 12.18 -11.54
C GLY A 183 31.09 11.96 -10.26
N LEU A 184 32.39 11.67 -10.31
CA LEU A 184 33.19 11.41 -9.10
C LEU A 184 33.37 12.66 -8.22
N GLU A 185 33.53 13.85 -8.80
CA GLU A 185 33.65 15.08 -8.02
C GLU A 185 32.34 15.39 -7.28
N ASP A 186 31.20 15.22 -7.96
CA ASP A 186 29.88 15.41 -7.38
C ASP A 186 29.63 14.38 -6.25
N LEU A 187 30.04 13.13 -6.43
CA LEU A 187 29.94 12.08 -5.45
C LEU A 187 30.78 12.40 -4.20
N VAL A 188 32.03 12.80 -4.37
CA VAL A 188 32.93 13.14 -3.24
C VAL A 188 32.39 14.36 -2.50
N SER A 189 32.01 15.43 -3.23
CA SER A 189 31.40 16.61 -2.63
C SER A 189 30.12 16.31 -1.86
N PHE A 190 29.26 15.43 -2.39
CA PHE A 190 28.04 14.99 -1.72
C PHE A 190 28.35 14.21 -0.43
N VAL A 191 29.30 13.27 -0.48
CA VAL A 191 29.70 12.47 0.69
C VAL A 191 30.38 13.32 1.78
N GLU A 192 31.13 14.34 1.38
CA GLU A 192 31.79 15.26 2.32
C GLU A 192 30.83 16.24 3.00
N THR A 193 29.75 16.63 2.29
CA THR A 193 28.84 17.67 2.79
C THR A 193 27.65 17.13 3.56
N GLN A 194 27.18 15.92 3.27
CA GLN A 194 26.06 15.30 4.00
C GLN A 194 26.21 13.78 4.03
N PRO A 195 26.31 13.18 5.25
CA PRO A 195 26.21 11.74 5.35
C PRO A 195 24.85 11.31 4.81
N GLU A 196 24.83 10.31 3.90
CA GLU A 196 23.60 9.77 3.32
C GLU A 196 22.64 9.33 4.45
N ALA A 197 21.56 10.09 4.66
CA ALA A 197 20.56 9.81 5.67
C ALA A 197 19.15 9.90 5.04
N GLY A 198 18.33 8.89 5.31
CA GLY A 198 16.92 8.88 4.94
C GLY A 198 16.04 9.57 6.00
N ALA A 199 14.71 9.47 5.82
CA ALA A 199 13.77 9.97 6.83
C ALA A 199 14.03 9.32 8.19
N GLU A 200 13.84 10.11 9.25
CA GLU A 200 14.13 9.68 10.61
C GLU A 200 13.27 8.49 11.04
N LEU A 201 13.91 7.43 11.50
CA LEU A 201 13.28 6.30 12.16
C LEU A 201 13.44 6.43 13.69
N PRO A 202 12.51 5.86 14.50
CA PRO A 202 12.58 5.98 15.96
C PRO A 202 13.88 5.45 16.56
N GLY A 203 14.48 6.20 17.47
CA GLY A 203 15.68 5.84 18.23
C GLY A 203 16.98 6.30 17.56
N THR A 204 17.73 7.14 18.26
CA THR A 204 18.94 7.80 17.76
C THR A 204 20.03 6.81 17.34
N LYS A 205 20.27 5.78 18.16
CA LYS A 205 21.30 4.78 17.86
C LYS A 205 20.89 3.89 16.68
N PHE A 206 19.63 3.48 16.66
CA PHE A 206 19.08 2.71 15.55
C PHE A 206 19.11 3.51 14.24
N ASN A 207 18.63 4.75 14.30
CA ASN A 207 18.61 5.65 13.14
C ASN A 207 20.02 5.88 12.57
N SER A 208 21.02 6.07 13.46
CA SER A 208 22.42 6.22 13.06
C SER A 208 22.98 4.96 12.39
N ILE A 209 22.69 3.76 12.94
CA ILE A 209 23.17 2.49 12.37
C ILE A 209 22.57 2.22 11.00
N VAL A 210 21.26 2.36 10.86
CA VAL A 210 20.56 2.04 9.59
C VAL A 210 20.51 3.21 8.61
N ARG A 211 20.97 4.39 9.03
CA ARG A 211 20.97 5.65 8.26
C ARG A 211 19.56 6.15 7.90
N GLY A 212 18.58 5.88 8.78
CA GLY A 212 17.18 6.23 8.52
C GLY A 212 16.51 5.39 7.43
N ALA A 213 15.37 5.85 6.94
CA ALA A 213 14.60 5.24 5.86
C ALA A 213 15.16 5.69 4.49
N LEU A 214 16.23 5.06 4.03
CA LEU A 214 16.92 5.40 2.77
C LEU A 214 16.07 5.06 1.54
N LEU A 215 15.88 6.01 0.64
CA LEU A 215 15.21 5.76 -0.63
C LEU A 215 16.00 4.76 -1.50
N GLY A 216 15.29 3.98 -2.31
CA GLY A 216 15.87 2.90 -3.12
C GLY A 216 16.27 1.66 -2.34
N LYS A 217 16.03 1.61 -1.02
CA LYS A 217 16.41 0.51 -0.14
C LYS A 217 15.19 -0.24 0.40
N MET A 218 15.39 -1.53 0.69
CA MET A 218 14.40 -2.38 1.32
C MET A 218 14.94 -2.90 2.66
N TYR A 219 14.19 -2.67 3.73
CA TYR A 219 14.51 -3.16 5.08
C TYR A 219 13.51 -4.24 5.50
N ILE A 220 14.00 -5.24 6.23
CA ILE A 220 13.17 -6.31 6.76
C ILE A 220 13.31 -6.38 8.27
N ARG A 221 12.17 -6.29 8.97
CA ARG A 221 12.06 -6.51 10.41
C ARG A 221 11.37 -7.83 10.67
N SER A 222 12.06 -8.76 11.30
CA SER A 222 11.50 -10.04 11.71
C SER A 222 11.26 -10.05 13.21
N ALA A 223 10.21 -10.71 13.65
CA ALA A 223 9.92 -10.90 15.07
C ALA A 223 9.07 -12.18 15.27
N ALA A 224 9.10 -12.71 16.49
CA ALA A 224 8.14 -13.71 16.91
C ALA A 224 6.73 -13.10 17.02
N THR A 225 5.72 -13.95 17.04
CA THR A 225 4.33 -13.52 17.25
C THR A 225 4.21 -12.77 18.59
N ASN A 226 3.43 -11.71 18.62
CA ASN A 226 3.14 -10.86 19.79
C ASN A 226 4.30 -10.00 20.34
N VAL A 227 5.48 -9.99 19.73
CA VAL A 227 6.58 -9.11 20.13
C VAL A 227 6.35 -7.64 19.74
N GLY A 228 5.37 -7.37 18.87
CA GLY A 228 5.03 -6.00 18.47
C GLY A 228 5.56 -5.56 17.09
N LYS A 229 5.81 -6.52 16.20
CA LYS A 229 6.26 -6.27 14.81
C LYS A 229 5.46 -5.18 14.10
N THR A 230 4.15 -5.34 14.02
CA THR A 230 3.21 -4.39 13.38
C THR A 230 3.24 -3.02 14.07
N ARG A 231 3.25 -3.00 15.41
CA ARG A 231 3.35 -1.74 16.17
C ARG A 231 4.63 -0.98 15.86
N ALA A 232 5.76 -1.68 15.77
CA ALA A 232 7.02 -1.06 15.39
C ALA A 232 6.97 -0.45 13.99
N SER A 233 6.34 -1.13 13.00
CA SER A 233 6.16 -0.61 11.64
C SER A 233 5.24 0.62 11.61
N ILE A 234 4.16 0.62 12.40
CA ILE A 234 3.28 1.79 12.55
C ILE A 234 4.01 2.95 13.20
N HIS A 235 4.82 2.69 14.23
CA HIS A 235 5.60 3.76 14.87
C HIS A 235 6.66 4.36 13.93
N ASP A 236 7.26 3.54 13.07
CA ASP A 236 8.20 4.01 12.04
C ASP A 236 7.52 4.93 11.04
N VAL A 237 6.37 4.51 10.46
CA VAL A 237 5.67 5.34 9.49
C VAL A 237 5.10 6.61 10.13
N CYS A 238 4.62 6.54 11.38
CA CYS A 238 4.16 7.72 12.11
C CYS A 238 5.29 8.74 12.30
N ASN A 239 6.51 8.26 12.59
CA ASN A 239 7.68 9.12 12.76
C ASN A 239 8.07 9.88 11.48
N ILE A 240 7.75 9.30 10.31
CA ILE A 240 7.98 9.92 9.00
C ILE A 240 6.86 10.92 8.65
N VAL A 241 5.59 10.55 8.89
CA VAL A 241 4.43 11.29 8.38
C VAL A 241 3.95 12.38 9.34
N PHE A 242 3.99 12.13 10.67
CA PHE A 242 3.42 13.04 11.64
C PHE A 242 4.49 13.87 12.35
N PRO A 243 4.56 15.20 12.08
CA PRO A 243 5.52 16.07 12.73
C PRO A 243 5.11 16.48 14.14
N VAL A 244 3.91 16.13 14.61
CA VAL A 244 3.36 16.52 15.91
C VAL A 244 3.01 15.29 16.73
N ARG A 245 3.48 15.24 17.97
CA ARG A 245 3.06 14.23 18.95
C ARG A 245 3.12 14.76 20.37
N TYR A 246 2.43 14.09 21.28
CA TYR A 246 2.58 14.33 22.72
C TYR A 246 3.84 13.65 23.26
N ASN A 247 4.69 14.41 23.94
CA ASN A 247 5.89 13.90 24.60
C ASN A 247 5.59 13.65 26.08
N ASN A 248 5.56 12.40 26.51
CA ASN A 248 5.23 12.03 27.89
C ASN A 248 6.30 12.45 28.91
N VAL A 249 7.55 12.58 28.49
CA VAL A 249 8.65 13.05 29.37
C VAL A 249 8.52 14.53 29.64
N LYS A 250 8.30 15.33 28.58
CA LYS A 250 8.09 16.78 28.68
C LYS A 250 6.67 17.13 29.15
N LYS A 251 5.73 16.16 29.11
CA LYS A 251 4.27 16.35 29.34
C LYS A 251 3.65 17.46 28.49
N GLN A 252 4.08 17.57 27.24
CA GLN A 252 3.69 18.65 26.32
C GLN A 252 3.58 18.14 24.89
N TRP A 253 2.80 18.85 24.07
CA TRP A 253 2.80 18.68 22.64
C TRP A 253 4.08 19.25 22.04
N VAL A 254 4.69 18.47 21.12
CA VAL A 254 5.96 18.80 20.52
C VAL A 254 5.83 18.75 18.99
N TYR A 255 6.40 19.75 18.34
CA TYR A 255 6.53 19.83 16.89
C TYR A 255 8.00 19.57 16.50
N TYR A 256 8.20 18.82 15.45
CA TYR A 256 9.48 18.48 14.85
C TYR A 256 9.60 19.14 13.48
N PRO A 257 10.07 20.39 13.38
CA PRO A 257 10.04 21.18 12.14
C PRO A 257 10.84 20.54 10.99
N ASN A 258 11.92 19.83 11.35
CA ASN A 258 12.78 19.17 10.37
C ASN A 258 12.39 17.69 10.12
N ARG A 259 11.32 17.18 10.77
CA ARG A 259 10.83 15.83 10.49
C ARG A 259 10.07 15.84 9.18
N THR A 260 10.39 14.90 8.31
CA THR A 260 9.69 14.79 7.03
C THR A 260 8.20 14.51 7.24
N SER A 261 7.38 15.13 6.41
CA SER A 261 5.94 14.85 6.28
C SER A 261 5.64 14.26 4.90
N GLN A 262 6.57 13.51 4.33
CA GLN A 262 6.39 12.93 3.01
C GLN A 262 5.31 11.85 3.01
N LYS A 263 4.69 11.64 1.86
CA LYS A 263 3.62 10.66 1.71
C LYS A 263 4.11 9.23 1.87
N ALA A 264 3.37 8.45 2.62
CA ALA A 264 3.62 7.04 2.88
C ALA A 264 2.40 6.18 2.55
N LEU A 265 2.65 4.92 2.22
CA LEU A 265 1.66 3.87 2.04
C LEU A 265 1.91 2.80 3.09
N TYR A 266 0.87 2.43 3.84
CA TYR A 266 0.88 1.32 4.79
C TYR A 266 -0.09 0.24 4.30
N ILE A 267 0.43 -0.91 3.92
CA ILE A 267 -0.37 -2.05 3.47
C ILE A 267 -0.48 -3.05 4.61
N VAL A 268 -1.70 -3.36 5.01
CA VAL A 268 -2.01 -4.33 6.05
C VAL A 268 -2.61 -5.60 5.45
N THR A 269 -2.30 -6.75 6.05
CA THR A 269 -2.81 -8.05 5.59
C THR A 269 -3.58 -8.82 6.65
N GLU A 270 -3.43 -8.47 7.93
CA GLU A 270 -4.09 -9.18 9.06
C GLU A 270 -4.97 -8.27 9.90
N GLN A 271 -4.69 -6.97 9.95
CA GLN A 271 -5.41 -6.02 10.78
C GLN A 271 -6.37 -5.19 9.96
N THR A 272 -7.42 -4.69 10.60
CA THR A 272 -8.33 -3.73 9.97
C THR A 272 -7.73 -2.33 9.95
N THR A 273 -8.19 -1.50 9.01
CA THR A 273 -7.80 -0.09 8.94
C THR A 273 -8.11 0.68 10.24
N ASP A 274 -9.17 0.32 10.96
CA ASP A 274 -9.55 0.96 12.23
C ASP A 274 -8.61 0.58 13.37
N GLU A 275 -8.07 -0.63 13.38
CA GLU A 275 -7.03 -1.03 14.32
C GLU A 275 -5.75 -0.25 14.09
N VAL A 276 -5.34 -0.09 12.82
CA VAL A 276 -4.17 0.75 12.46
C VAL A 276 -4.40 2.19 12.88
N LYS A 277 -5.55 2.80 12.60
CA LYS A 277 -5.88 4.16 13.03
C LYS A 277 -5.85 4.33 14.54
N SER A 278 -6.29 3.32 15.31
CA SER A 278 -6.22 3.38 16.78
C SER A 278 -4.79 3.37 17.30
N MET A 279 -3.87 2.63 16.67
CA MET A 279 -2.45 2.64 17.01
C MET A 279 -1.77 3.96 16.63
N ILE A 280 -2.15 4.56 15.49
CA ILE A 280 -1.68 5.89 15.08
C ILE A 280 -2.12 6.95 16.11
N LEU A 281 -3.40 6.95 16.51
CA LEU A 281 -3.88 7.85 17.57
C LEU A 281 -3.12 7.66 18.88
N ALA A 282 -2.83 6.41 19.28
CA ALA A 282 -2.05 6.10 20.46
C ALA A 282 -0.65 6.71 20.38
N TRP A 283 0.01 6.58 19.24
CA TRP A 283 1.33 7.17 19.01
C TRP A 283 1.31 8.71 19.07
N ILE A 284 0.31 9.35 18.43
CA ILE A 284 0.20 10.82 18.41
C ILE A 284 -0.08 11.36 19.81
N CYS A 285 -1.08 10.82 20.53
CA CYS A 285 -1.47 11.33 21.84
C CYS A 285 -0.58 10.82 22.99
N GLY A 286 0.33 9.86 22.73
CA GLY A 286 1.21 9.28 23.74
C GLY A 286 0.49 8.43 24.81
N LEU A 287 -0.75 8.02 24.57
CA LEU A 287 -1.52 7.11 25.44
C LEU A 287 -1.42 5.68 24.90
N GLU A 288 -1.49 4.70 25.79
CA GLU A 288 -1.55 3.32 25.32
C GLU A 288 -2.85 3.04 24.53
N GLU A 289 -2.74 2.31 23.42
CA GLU A 289 -3.89 1.98 22.57
C GLU A 289 -5.05 1.35 23.36
N ARG A 290 -4.76 0.47 24.33
CA ARG A 290 -5.79 -0.12 25.20
C ARG A 290 -6.63 0.92 25.93
N MET A 291 -6.04 2.06 26.29
CA MET A 291 -6.76 3.16 26.94
C MET A 291 -7.67 3.89 25.96
N ILE A 292 -7.26 4.00 24.69
CA ILE A 292 -8.09 4.62 23.65
C ILE A 292 -9.33 3.75 23.37
N ARG A 293 -9.14 2.43 23.23
CA ARG A 293 -10.21 1.46 22.91
C ARG A 293 -11.08 1.09 24.12
N ALA A 294 -10.62 1.31 25.34
CA ALA A 294 -11.39 0.98 26.55
C ALA A 294 -12.64 1.86 26.69
N LYS A 295 -13.79 1.22 26.96
CA LYS A 295 -15.01 1.91 27.36
C LYS A 295 -14.88 2.37 28.83
N GLY A 296 -14.98 3.66 29.08
CA GLY A 296 -15.09 4.23 30.44
C GLY A 296 -13.89 5.10 30.87
N ASN A 297 -13.85 5.46 32.09
CA ASN A 297 -13.01 6.31 32.94
C ASN A 297 -11.68 6.85 32.36
N LYS A 298 -11.76 7.64 31.27
CA LYS A 298 -10.65 8.50 30.86
C LYS A 298 -10.72 9.80 31.65
N THR A 299 -9.59 10.29 32.13
CA THR A 299 -9.49 11.62 32.71
C THR A 299 -9.81 12.69 31.67
N GLU A 300 -10.10 13.91 32.11
CA GLU A 300 -10.36 15.02 31.17
C GLU A 300 -9.09 15.34 30.34
N GLU A 301 -7.91 15.27 30.95
CA GLU A 301 -6.64 15.44 30.25
C GLU A 301 -6.47 14.40 29.13
N GLU A 302 -6.73 13.12 29.39
CA GLU A 302 -6.63 12.06 28.37
C GLU A 302 -7.64 12.27 27.23
N ARG A 303 -8.85 12.72 27.53
CA ARG A 303 -9.85 13.04 26.52
C ARG A 303 -9.41 14.20 25.63
N GLU A 304 -8.87 15.26 26.23
CA GLU A 304 -8.35 16.41 25.48
C GLU A 304 -7.13 16.02 24.63
N ARG A 305 -6.26 15.15 25.14
CA ARG A 305 -5.13 14.60 24.34
C ARG A 305 -5.61 13.81 23.13
N ILE A 306 -6.64 12.97 23.29
CA ILE A 306 -7.25 12.22 22.18
C ILE A 306 -7.90 13.16 21.17
N LYS A 307 -8.70 14.14 21.62
CA LYS A 307 -9.33 15.13 20.72
C LYS A 307 -8.29 15.91 19.92
N THR A 308 -7.21 16.30 20.58
CA THR A 308 -6.09 16.98 19.92
C THR A 308 -5.39 16.09 18.91
N ALA A 309 -5.16 14.82 19.25
CA ALA A 309 -4.58 13.84 18.32
C ALA A 309 -5.45 13.62 17.08
N ILE A 310 -6.77 13.61 17.22
CA ILE A 310 -7.71 13.56 16.09
C ILE A 310 -7.49 14.75 15.16
N LYS A 311 -7.42 15.97 15.69
CA LYS A 311 -7.14 17.18 14.90
C LYS A 311 -5.78 17.12 14.20
N VAL A 312 -4.74 16.59 14.86
CA VAL A 312 -3.42 16.36 14.25
C VAL A 312 -3.54 15.38 13.10
N MET A 313 -4.31 14.30 13.30
CA MET A 313 -4.51 13.27 12.27
C MET A 313 -5.33 13.81 11.09
N GLU A 314 -6.35 14.65 11.34
CA GLU A 314 -7.09 15.35 10.29
C GLU A 314 -6.20 16.28 9.45
N LYS A 315 -5.27 17.00 10.10
CA LYS A 315 -4.37 17.94 9.41
C LYS A 315 -3.27 17.24 8.59
N TYR A 316 -2.66 16.20 9.13
CA TYR A 316 -1.47 15.56 8.53
C TYR A 316 -1.74 14.15 7.99
N GLY A 317 -2.87 13.55 8.31
CA GLY A 317 -3.18 12.15 7.97
C GLY A 317 -3.38 11.91 6.48
N GLY A 318 -3.65 12.94 5.69
CA GLY A 318 -3.70 12.83 4.22
C GLY A 318 -2.37 12.40 3.56
N ASN A 319 -1.26 12.48 4.32
CA ASN A 319 0.04 11.99 3.87
C ASN A 319 0.25 10.47 4.10
N LEU A 320 -0.66 9.79 4.78
CA LEU A 320 -0.59 8.36 5.05
C LEU A 320 -1.79 7.63 4.45
N HIS A 321 -1.54 6.89 3.39
CA HIS A 321 -2.53 5.99 2.79
C HIS A 321 -2.47 4.63 3.49
N ILE A 322 -3.61 4.06 3.83
CA ILE A 322 -3.72 2.74 4.47
C ILE A 322 -4.57 1.86 3.54
N GLU A 323 -3.98 0.78 3.07
CA GLU A 323 -4.63 -0.19 2.19
C GLU A 323 -4.70 -1.56 2.86
N GLU A 324 -5.86 -2.20 2.79
CA GLU A 324 -6.09 -3.54 3.33
C GLU A 324 -6.13 -4.55 2.18
N ILE A 325 -5.23 -5.54 2.22
CA ILE A 325 -5.16 -6.62 1.23
C ILE A 325 -5.32 -7.95 1.96
N ASN A 326 -6.50 -8.54 1.93
CA ASN A 326 -6.82 -9.75 2.68
C ASN A 326 -6.18 -11.03 2.11
N ASP A 327 -5.98 -11.10 0.80
CA ASP A 327 -5.37 -12.26 0.12
C ASP A 327 -4.34 -11.77 -0.92
N PRO A 328 -3.13 -11.36 -0.45
CA PRO A 328 -2.13 -10.75 -1.32
C PRO A 328 -1.49 -11.76 -2.29
N ASP A 329 -1.37 -11.37 -3.55
CA ASP A 329 -0.54 -12.02 -4.56
C ASP A 329 0.52 -11.05 -5.11
N LEU A 330 1.42 -11.53 -5.99
CA LEU A 330 2.49 -10.69 -6.54
C LEU A 330 1.94 -9.49 -7.32
N ASN A 331 0.88 -9.69 -8.10
CA ASN A 331 0.36 -8.68 -9.01
C ASN A 331 -0.40 -7.60 -8.23
N ASN A 332 -1.29 -7.99 -7.30
CA ASN A 332 -2.09 -7.03 -6.57
C ASN A 332 -1.23 -6.18 -5.62
N VAL A 333 -0.27 -6.77 -4.91
CA VAL A 333 0.66 -6.01 -4.04
C VAL A 333 1.45 -4.99 -4.86
N SER A 334 2.00 -5.40 -6.00
CA SER A 334 2.76 -4.49 -6.87
C SER A 334 1.90 -3.41 -7.49
N SER A 335 0.71 -3.75 -7.97
CA SER A 335 -0.23 -2.81 -8.58
C SER A 335 -0.66 -1.73 -7.59
N VAL A 336 -0.96 -2.11 -6.35
CA VAL A 336 -1.29 -1.16 -5.27
C VAL A 336 -0.11 -0.23 -4.99
N ILE A 337 1.09 -0.76 -4.79
CA ILE A 337 2.28 0.06 -4.52
C ILE A 337 2.54 1.02 -5.68
N MET A 338 2.54 0.53 -6.91
CA MET A 338 2.78 1.35 -8.10
C MET A 338 1.71 2.42 -8.31
N LYS A 339 0.44 2.11 -8.06
CA LYS A 339 -0.65 3.08 -8.07
C LYS A 339 -0.31 4.26 -7.18
N PHE A 340 -0.04 4.05 -5.90
CA PHE A 340 0.22 5.13 -4.95
C PHE A 340 1.54 5.88 -5.21
N ILE A 341 2.56 5.21 -5.72
CA ILE A 341 3.78 5.89 -6.18
C ILE A 341 3.46 6.87 -7.32
N ARG A 342 2.62 6.47 -8.27
CA ARG A 342 2.31 7.26 -9.48
C ARG A 342 1.29 8.37 -9.22
N THR A 343 0.20 8.06 -8.49
CA THR A 343 -0.91 9.01 -8.29
C THR A 343 -0.70 9.95 -7.11
N GLU A 344 -0.05 9.46 -6.03
CA GLU A 344 0.12 10.19 -4.79
C GLU A 344 1.56 10.60 -4.50
N ASN A 345 2.52 10.22 -5.36
CA ASN A 345 3.95 10.46 -5.14
C ASN A 345 4.47 9.90 -3.81
N VAL A 346 3.99 8.72 -3.41
CA VAL A 346 4.45 8.04 -2.20
C VAL A 346 5.92 7.70 -2.31
N LYS A 347 6.69 7.96 -1.26
CA LYS A 347 8.13 7.67 -1.16
C LYS A 347 8.47 6.61 -0.13
N TYR A 348 7.58 6.34 0.82
CA TYR A 348 7.78 5.39 1.91
C TYR A 348 6.65 4.37 1.91
N VAL A 349 7.00 3.09 1.73
CA VAL A 349 6.05 1.97 1.68
C VAL A 349 6.32 1.03 2.84
N PHE A 350 5.27 0.70 3.57
CA PHE A 350 5.30 -0.27 4.66
C PHE A 350 4.36 -1.41 4.30
N TYR A 351 4.90 -2.62 4.13
CA TYR A 351 4.14 -3.82 3.80
C TYR A 351 4.18 -4.80 4.99
N ASP A 352 3.09 -4.92 5.71
CA ASP A 352 3.00 -5.75 6.92
C ASP A 352 2.00 -6.89 6.68
N TYR A 353 2.47 -8.10 6.33
CA TYR A 353 3.85 -8.58 6.22
C TYR A 353 4.01 -9.60 5.07
N ILE A 354 5.22 -10.06 4.79
CA ILE A 354 5.48 -11.13 3.82
C ILE A 354 5.05 -12.48 4.41
N PHE A 355 4.04 -13.10 3.82
CA PHE A 355 3.55 -14.43 4.16
C PHE A 355 2.98 -15.14 2.93
N THR A 356 2.72 -16.43 3.06
CA THR A 356 2.17 -17.25 1.99
C THR A 356 0.64 -17.23 2.07
N SER A 357 0.01 -16.43 1.22
CA SER A 357 -1.44 -16.37 1.09
C SER A 357 -1.98 -17.47 0.16
N PRO A 358 -3.28 -17.82 0.23
CA PRO A 358 -3.92 -18.70 -0.72
C PRO A 358 -3.81 -18.22 -2.18
N ALA A 359 -3.98 -16.92 -2.45
CA ALA A 359 -3.85 -16.35 -3.79
C ALA A 359 -2.43 -16.49 -4.33
N LEU A 360 -1.43 -16.21 -3.48
CA LEU A 360 -0.02 -16.35 -3.84
C LEU A 360 0.34 -17.82 -4.15
N LEU A 361 -0.15 -18.79 -3.36
CA LEU A 361 0.04 -20.21 -3.64
C LEU A 361 -0.63 -20.64 -4.93
N LYS A 362 -1.86 -20.17 -5.18
CA LYS A 362 -2.60 -20.47 -6.40
C LYS A 362 -1.91 -19.94 -7.64
N GLN A 363 -1.33 -18.75 -7.57
CA GLN A 363 -0.58 -18.12 -8.67
C GLN A 363 0.57 -19.01 -9.17
N PHE A 364 1.20 -19.79 -8.27
CA PHE A 364 2.34 -20.66 -8.58
C PHE A 364 2.04 -22.16 -8.51
N SER A 365 0.77 -22.55 -8.33
CA SER A 365 0.38 -23.96 -8.18
C SER A 365 0.77 -24.83 -9.37
N ALA A 366 0.66 -24.34 -10.60
CA ALA A 366 1.06 -25.06 -11.81
C ALA A 366 2.57 -25.27 -11.92
N ALA A 367 3.39 -24.44 -11.28
CA ALA A 367 4.85 -24.51 -11.32
C ALA A 367 5.44 -25.41 -10.21
N GLY A 368 4.64 -25.87 -9.24
CA GLY A 368 5.09 -26.72 -8.14
C GLY A 368 6.22 -26.12 -7.28
N LEU A 369 6.26 -24.80 -7.16
CA LEU A 369 7.30 -24.09 -6.44
C LEU A 369 7.15 -24.26 -4.92
N ARG A 370 8.29 -24.35 -4.23
CA ARG A 370 8.34 -24.38 -2.77
C ARG A 370 7.99 -23.01 -2.19
N GLU A 371 7.39 -22.99 -1.01
CA GLU A 371 6.99 -21.78 -0.29
C GLU A 371 8.13 -20.76 -0.15
N ASP A 372 9.33 -21.20 0.20
CA ASP A 372 10.49 -20.33 0.37
C ASP A 372 10.95 -19.64 -0.93
N VAL A 373 10.74 -20.29 -2.08
CA VAL A 373 11.00 -19.70 -3.40
C VAL A 373 9.96 -18.62 -3.72
N ILE A 374 8.69 -18.91 -3.47
CA ILE A 374 7.57 -17.98 -3.71
C ILE A 374 7.74 -16.71 -2.85
N LEU A 375 8.03 -16.86 -1.56
CA LEU A 375 8.31 -15.73 -0.68
C LEU A 375 9.55 -14.94 -1.10
N GLY A 376 10.57 -15.63 -1.63
CA GLY A 376 11.75 -15.00 -2.23
C GLY A 376 11.41 -14.17 -3.47
N MET A 377 10.45 -14.60 -4.29
CA MET A 377 9.98 -13.86 -5.46
C MET A 377 9.27 -12.56 -5.02
N LEU A 378 8.37 -12.62 -4.03
CA LEU A 378 7.72 -11.42 -3.48
C LEU A 378 8.75 -10.43 -2.90
N SER A 379 9.72 -10.93 -2.13
CA SER A 379 10.80 -10.10 -1.59
C SER A 379 11.64 -9.46 -2.70
N ASN A 380 11.94 -10.21 -3.76
CA ASN A 380 12.67 -9.69 -4.92
C ASN A 380 11.89 -8.59 -5.63
N GLN A 381 10.59 -8.78 -5.84
CA GLN A 381 9.73 -7.80 -6.50
C GLN A 381 9.64 -6.50 -5.70
N LEU A 382 9.45 -6.57 -4.37
CA LEU A 382 9.50 -5.41 -3.49
C LEU A 382 10.85 -4.68 -3.59
N LYS A 383 11.97 -5.41 -3.63
CA LYS A 383 13.30 -4.81 -3.80
C LYS A 383 13.48 -4.12 -5.15
N GLU A 384 13.00 -4.72 -6.23
CA GLU A 384 13.04 -4.11 -7.56
C GLU A 384 12.19 -2.84 -7.63
N ILE A 385 10.99 -2.83 -7.02
CA ILE A 385 10.17 -1.62 -6.89
C ILE A 385 10.92 -0.53 -6.12
N ALA A 386 11.52 -0.87 -4.96
CA ALA A 386 12.29 0.09 -4.18
C ALA A 386 13.38 0.75 -5.00
N LYS A 387 14.17 -0.03 -5.74
CA LYS A 387 15.29 0.44 -6.57
C LYS A 387 14.80 1.25 -7.78
N THR A 388 13.82 0.72 -8.53
CA THR A 388 13.37 1.30 -9.81
C THR A 388 12.67 2.65 -9.61
N TYR A 389 11.83 2.75 -8.56
CA TYR A 389 11.06 3.97 -8.30
C TYR A 389 11.71 4.88 -7.25
N ASN A 390 12.89 4.52 -6.77
CA ASN A 390 13.61 5.25 -5.72
C ASN A 390 12.71 5.53 -4.50
N VAL A 391 12.09 4.48 -3.97
CA VAL A 391 11.24 4.53 -2.78
C VAL A 391 11.82 3.65 -1.68
N PHE A 392 11.58 4.02 -0.44
CA PHE A 392 11.90 3.17 0.70
C PHE A 392 10.82 2.12 0.90
N ILE A 393 11.20 0.86 1.12
CA ILE A 393 10.27 -0.20 1.49
C ILE A 393 10.69 -0.84 2.82
N MET A 394 9.80 -0.80 3.81
CA MET A 394 9.90 -1.59 5.03
C MET A 394 8.91 -2.73 4.96
N THR A 395 9.40 -3.95 5.14
CA THR A 395 8.52 -5.11 5.29
C THR A 395 8.91 -5.94 6.50
N SER A 396 8.10 -6.94 6.80
CA SER A 396 8.35 -7.79 7.95
C SER A 396 8.07 -9.27 7.65
N THR A 397 8.65 -10.15 8.44
CA THR A 397 8.40 -11.59 8.38
C THR A 397 8.27 -12.17 9.80
N GLN A 398 7.68 -13.35 9.91
CA GLN A 398 7.65 -14.10 11.16
C GLN A 398 8.92 -14.94 11.32
N LEU A 399 9.31 -15.19 12.57
CA LEU A 399 10.37 -16.14 12.91
C LEU A 399 9.80 -17.56 12.97
N ASN A 400 10.66 -18.57 12.68
CA ASN A 400 10.29 -19.97 12.89
C ASN A 400 10.11 -20.24 14.40
N GLY A 401 9.04 -20.94 14.77
CA GLY A 401 8.70 -21.18 16.17
C GLY A 401 9.74 -21.96 16.99
N GLU A 402 10.60 -22.75 16.33
CA GLU A 402 11.67 -23.52 16.98
C GLU A 402 12.94 -22.70 17.28
N SER A 403 13.02 -21.46 16.78
CA SER A 403 14.21 -20.62 16.85
C SER A 403 14.35 -19.85 18.17
N TYR A 404 13.43 -20.04 19.11
CA TYR A 404 13.40 -19.26 20.36
C TYR A 404 14.03 -19.99 21.53
N LYS A 405 15.32 -20.31 21.42
CA LYS A 405 16.11 -20.71 22.60
C LYS A 405 16.92 -19.52 23.05
N GLY A 406 16.74 -19.12 24.32
CA GLY A 406 17.45 -18.00 24.93
C GLY A 406 18.98 -18.16 24.80
N GLY A 407 19.67 -17.04 24.55
CA GLY A 407 21.12 -17.00 24.45
C GLY A 407 21.74 -17.36 23.09
N GLU A 408 20.97 -17.83 22.11
CA GLU A 408 21.51 -18.12 20.76
C GLU A 408 21.68 -16.86 19.90
N LYS A 409 22.69 -16.88 19.00
CA LYS A 409 22.88 -15.82 17.99
C LYS A 409 21.71 -15.77 17.04
N LYS A 410 21.04 -14.61 16.97
CA LYS A 410 19.91 -14.40 16.09
C LYS A 410 20.39 -13.97 14.70
N ASP A 411 20.09 -14.76 13.70
CA ASP A 411 20.50 -14.53 12.30
C ASP A 411 19.39 -14.86 11.28
N ALA A 412 19.70 -14.68 10.00
CA ALA A 412 18.77 -14.90 8.89
C ALA A 412 18.20 -16.33 8.82
N ARG A 413 18.81 -17.33 9.47
CA ARG A 413 18.33 -18.73 9.47
C ARG A 413 17.09 -18.93 10.31
N MET A 414 16.81 -17.97 11.22
CA MET A 414 15.62 -17.99 12.09
C MET A 414 14.35 -17.49 11.40
N LEU A 415 14.44 -16.95 10.18
CA LEU A 415 13.29 -16.42 9.46
C LEU A 415 12.43 -17.54 8.88
N ARG A 416 11.12 -17.40 8.96
CA ARG A 416 10.20 -18.26 8.21
C ARG A 416 10.30 -17.95 6.71
N GLY A 417 10.57 -18.97 5.86
CA GLY A 417 10.90 -18.78 4.44
C GLY A 417 12.32 -18.26 4.19
N ALA A 418 13.03 -18.09 5.25
CA ALA A 418 14.43 -17.86 5.59
C ALA A 418 15.32 -17.05 4.63
N LYS A 419 16.26 -17.76 3.99
CA LYS A 419 17.44 -17.15 3.38
C LYS A 419 17.09 -16.31 2.15
N SER A 420 16.16 -16.79 1.34
CA SER A 420 15.74 -16.12 0.08
C SER A 420 15.16 -14.73 0.31
N ILE A 421 14.39 -14.52 1.39
CA ILE A 421 13.82 -13.23 1.77
C ILE A 421 14.93 -12.30 2.28
N ALA A 422 15.74 -12.79 3.23
CA ALA A 422 16.82 -12.02 3.83
C ALA A 422 17.88 -11.56 2.82
N ASP A 423 18.15 -12.39 1.81
CA ASP A 423 19.19 -12.10 0.79
C ASP A 423 18.87 -10.87 -0.06
N LYS A 424 17.60 -10.50 -0.20
CA LYS A 424 17.15 -9.35 -1.00
C LYS A 424 17.19 -8.02 -0.24
N ALA A 425 17.02 -8.05 1.08
CA ALA A 425 17.05 -6.84 1.91
C ALA A 425 18.41 -6.12 1.87
N ASP A 426 18.40 -4.81 2.02
CA ASP A 426 19.60 -4.02 2.28
C ASP A 426 19.93 -4.02 3.77
N THR A 427 18.91 -3.92 4.63
CA THR A 427 19.02 -4.05 6.08
C THR A 427 18.08 -5.14 6.58
N GLY A 428 18.60 -6.04 7.38
CA GLY A 428 17.84 -7.10 8.04
C GLY A 428 18.00 -7.05 9.55
N MET A 429 16.88 -7.10 10.27
CA MET A 429 16.86 -6.98 11.72
C MET A 429 15.87 -7.94 12.37
N ILE A 430 16.16 -8.36 13.59
CA ILE A 430 15.25 -9.14 14.44
C ILE A 430 14.92 -8.33 15.68
N LEU A 431 13.62 -8.10 15.90
CA LEU A 431 13.09 -7.50 17.11
C LEU A 431 12.67 -8.61 18.08
N SER A 432 13.11 -8.54 19.32
CA SER A 432 12.72 -9.48 20.37
C SER A 432 12.67 -8.83 21.74
N GLU A 433 11.92 -9.44 22.67
CA GLU A 433 12.02 -9.11 24.08
C GLU A 433 13.37 -9.49 24.64
N VAL A 434 13.78 -8.85 25.73
CA VAL A 434 15.05 -9.14 26.39
C VAL A 434 14.94 -10.46 27.15
N ASP A 435 15.81 -11.39 26.82
CA ASP A 435 15.90 -12.69 27.48
C ASP A 435 16.39 -12.57 28.93
N PRO A 436 15.91 -13.40 29.87
CA PRO A 436 16.43 -13.44 31.25
C PRO A 436 17.94 -13.65 31.34
N VAL A 437 18.54 -14.48 30.49
CA VAL A 437 19.99 -14.72 30.42
C VAL A 437 20.74 -13.44 30.02
N ASP A 438 20.20 -12.70 29.05
CA ASP A 438 20.79 -11.41 28.63
C ASP A 438 20.74 -10.37 29.79
N LYS A 439 19.68 -10.41 30.63
CA LYS A 439 19.57 -9.50 31.80
C LYS A 439 20.68 -9.72 32.82
N GLU A 440 21.08 -10.95 33.00
CA GLU A 440 22.15 -11.28 33.95
C GLU A 440 23.51 -10.85 33.42
N ASP A 441 23.80 -11.18 32.17
CA ASP A 441 25.08 -10.88 31.52
C ASP A 441 25.33 -9.38 31.29
N LEU A 442 24.27 -8.59 31.18
CA LEU A 442 24.33 -7.15 30.88
C LEU A 442 24.04 -6.25 32.10
N LYS A 443 24.04 -6.81 33.28
CA LYS A 443 23.65 -6.10 34.52
C LYS A 443 24.41 -4.79 34.73
N GLU A 444 25.71 -4.74 34.45
CA GLU A 444 26.51 -3.53 34.57
C GLU A 444 26.04 -2.43 33.60
N TYR A 445 25.77 -2.79 32.36
CA TYR A 445 25.28 -1.84 31.34
C TYR A 445 23.85 -1.36 31.66
N MET A 446 23.01 -2.25 32.20
CA MET A 446 21.66 -1.89 32.63
C MET A 446 21.67 -0.89 33.79
N ASN A 447 22.60 -1.02 34.71
CA ASN A 447 22.78 -0.06 35.80
C ASN A 447 23.27 1.31 35.30
N ALA A 448 24.08 1.34 34.25
CA ALA A 448 24.65 2.58 33.70
C ALA A 448 23.68 3.29 32.73
N TYR A 449 22.97 2.54 31.90
CA TYR A 449 22.19 3.10 30.76
C TYR A 449 20.67 2.93 30.89
N GLY A 450 20.18 2.08 31.80
CA GLY A 450 18.77 1.78 32.03
C GLY A 450 18.39 0.36 31.59
N MET A 451 17.19 -0.06 32.02
CA MET A 451 16.66 -1.41 31.79
C MET A 451 16.00 -1.52 30.40
N PRO A 452 16.56 -2.31 29.49
CA PRO A 452 15.91 -2.55 28.19
C PRO A 452 14.70 -3.47 28.33
N SER A 453 13.68 -3.21 27.53
CA SER A 453 12.53 -4.10 27.35
C SER A 453 12.68 -5.00 26.14
N HIS A 454 13.33 -4.49 25.09
CA HIS A 454 13.51 -5.18 23.81
C HIS A 454 14.94 -5.00 23.30
N VAL A 455 15.28 -5.84 22.31
CA VAL A 455 16.55 -5.77 21.59
C VAL A 455 16.29 -5.87 20.08
N ILE A 456 17.06 -5.12 19.30
CA ILE A 456 17.08 -5.19 17.85
C ILE A 456 18.44 -5.75 17.43
N ASP A 457 18.44 -6.96 16.90
CA ASP A 457 19.62 -7.63 16.35
C ASP A 457 19.77 -7.25 14.87
N ILE A 458 20.84 -6.57 14.47
CA ILE A 458 21.15 -6.23 13.08
C ILE A 458 21.98 -7.34 12.46
N TYR A 459 21.33 -8.29 11.78
CA TYR A 459 22.03 -9.42 11.15
C TYR A 459 22.52 -9.12 9.72
N LYS A 460 21.95 -8.08 9.07
CA LYS A 460 22.35 -7.65 7.73
C LYS A 460 22.35 -6.14 7.64
N LEU A 461 23.42 -5.59 7.09
CA LEU A 461 23.58 -4.17 6.81
C LEU A 461 24.50 -4.03 5.59
N ARG A 462 23.94 -3.62 4.43
CA ARG A 462 24.75 -3.43 3.21
C ARG A 462 25.51 -2.11 3.21
N ASN A 463 24.89 -1.08 3.79
CA ASN A 463 25.43 0.28 3.82
C ASN A 463 25.76 0.63 5.28
N GLY A 464 26.91 0.17 5.80
CA GLY A 464 27.33 0.54 7.15
C GLY A 464 28.25 -0.49 7.81
N SER A 465 28.95 -0.06 8.83
CA SER A 465 29.99 -0.84 9.54
C SER A 465 29.43 -1.66 10.73
N TYR A 466 28.18 -1.42 11.14
CA TYR A 466 27.62 -1.95 12.39
C TYR A 466 26.78 -3.21 12.19
N LYS A 467 27.14 -4.07 11.25
CA LYS A 467 26.53 -5.39 11.07
C LYS A 467 26.86 -6.28 12.30
N ASN A 468 25.91 -7.15 12.66
CA ASN A 468 26.01 -8.05 13.81
C ASN A 468 26.09 -7.32 15.17
N THR A 469 25.48 -6.15 15.25
CA THR A 469 25.27 -5.42 16.51
C THR A 469 23.88 -5.65 17.07
N ARG A 470 23.75 -5.44 18.36
CA ARG A 470 22.51 -5.53 19.13
C ARG A 470 22.24 -4.17 19.75
N ILE A 471 21.07 -3.60 19.44
CA ILE A 471 20.63 -2.32 20.00
C ILE A 471 19.63 -2.61 21.11
N TRP A 472 19.98 -2.27 22.34
CA TRP A 472 19.15 -2.49 23.51
C TRP A 472 18.28 -1.28 23.73
N ILE A 473 16.95 -1.49 23.75
CA ILE A 473 15.96 -0.43 23.77
C ILE A 473 14.97 -0.58 24.91
N GLN A 474 14.56 0.55 25.46
CA GLN A 474 13.37 0.66 26.25
C GLN A 474 12.25 1.14 25.33
N TRP A 475 11.24 0.31 25.13
CA TRP A 475 10.17 0.59 24.20
C TRP A 475 8.82 0.18 24.78
N ASN A 476 7.82 1.07 24.64
CA ASN A 476 6.43 0.79 24.94
C ASN A 476 5.68 0.55 23.62
N PRO A 477 5.32 -0.70 23.27
CA PRO A 477 4.57 -0.98 22.04
C PRO A 477 3.17 -0.34 22.03
N GLY A 478 2.61 0.01 23.18
CA GLY A 478 1.26 0.56 23.30
C GLY A 478 1.12 2.00 22.82
N ASN A 479 2.19 2.81 22.88
CA ASN A 479 2.17 4.23 22.51
C ASN A 479 3.38 4.67 21.69
N GLY A 480 4.32 3.76 21.39
CA GLY A 480 5.49 4.06 20.56
C GLY A 480 6.60 4.82 21.27
N GLU A 481 6.54 4.99 22.58
CA GLU A 481 7.62 5.60 23.32
C GLU A 481 8.85 4.71 23.31
N ARG A 482 9.97 5.22 22.79
CA ARG A 482 11.19 4.45 22.59
C ARG A 482 12.41 5.26 22.97
N ARG A 483 13.35 4.59 23.65
CA ARG A 483 14.68 5.10 23.98
C ARG A 483 15.71 4.03 23.69
N ASP A 484 16.69 4.33 22.85
CA ASP A 484 17.84 3.46 22.63
C ASP A 484 18.84 3.65 23.77
N LEU A 485 19.15 2.58 24.47
CA LEU A 485 19.98 2.63 25.69
C LEU A 485 21.48 2.47 25.38
N PHE A 486 21.84 1.31 24.83
CA PHE A 486 23.24 1.00 24.48
C PHE A 486 23.29 0.00 23.32
N ILE A 487 24.48 -0.16 22.75
CA ILE A 487 24.74 -1.09 21.64
C ILE A 487 25.80 -2.08 22.14
N THR A 488 25.63 -3.36 21.75
CA THR A 488 26.66 -4.39 21.93
C THR A 488 26.94 -5.15 20.65
N ASN A 489 28.06 -5.80 20.56
CA ASN A 489 28.29 -6.85 19.59
C ASN A 489 27.57 -8.15 20.01
N GLN A 490 27.73 -9.23 19.23
CA GLN A 490 27.14 -10.54 19.52
C GLN A 490 27.74 -11.21 20.80
N ASP A 491 28.95 -10.82 21.21
CA ASP A 491 29.60 -11.28 22.42
C ASP A 491 29.29 -10.39 23.65
N LYS A 492 28.23 -9.56 23.52
CA LYS A 492 27.72 -8.66 24.57
C LYS A 492 28.71 -7.58 25.03
N LYS A 493 29.77 -7.28 24.26
CA LYS A 493 30.67 -6.16 24.50
C LYS A 493 30.11 -4.87 23.94
N LEU A 494 30.25 -3.76 24.69
CA LEU A 494 29.79 -2.44 24.24
C LEU A 494 30.42 -2.06 22.88
N VAL A 495 29.57 -1.47 22.03
CA VAL A 495 29.96 -0.87 20.76
C VAL A 495 29.57 0.60 20.82
N ASN A 496 30.55 1.48 20.62
CA ASN A 496 30.29 2.90 20.45
C ASN A 496 30.21 3.22 18.98
N LEU A 497 29.31 4.13 18.65
CA LEU A 497 29.25 4.70 17.29
C LEU A 497 30.40 5.69 17.14
N GLU A 498 31.02 5.70 15.98
CA GLU A 498 31.98 6.72 15.62
C GLU A 498 31.27 8.10 15.52
N PRO A 499 31.90 9.20 15.93
CA PRO A 499 31.26 10.51 15.93
C PRO A 499 30.65 10.92 14.58
N TRP A 500 31.27 10.56 13.48
CA TRP A 500 30.78 10.82 12.10
C TRP A 500 29.65 9.93 11.65
N ASP A 501 29.38 8.84 12.35
CA ASP A 501 28.25 7.95 12.09
C ASP A 501 26.99 8.36 12.86
N ILE A 502 27.11 9.23 13.84
CA ILE A 502 25.98 9.66 14.65
C ILE A 502 25.10 10.64 13.87
N ILE A 503 23.86 10.23 13.64
CA ILE A 503 22.81 11.13 13.14
C ILE A 503 22.13 11.73 14.39
N PRO A 504 22.27 13.04 14.62
CA PRO A 504 21.65 13.68 15.78
C PRO A 504 20.12 13.61 15.69
N GLU A 505 19.47 13.59 16.85
CA GLU A 505 18.02 13.75 16.90
C GLU A 505 17.61 15.09 16.30
N LEU A 506 16.54 15.07 15.52
CA LEU A 506 16.00 16.30 14.95
C LEU A 506 15.52 17.23 16.08
N PRO A 507 15.76 18.53 15.96
CA PRO A 507 15.29 19.50 16.94
C PRO A 507 13.78 19.47 17.07
N SER A 508 13.29 19.74 18.28
CA SER A 508 11.88 19.75 18.58
C SER A 508 11.48 21.02 19.32
N GLU A 509 10.32 21.56 19.00
CA GLU A 509 9.74 22.76 19.59
C GLU A 509 8.51 22.40 20.43
N VAL A 510 8.36 23.03 21.59
CA VAL A 510 7.17 22.89 22.42
C VAL A 510 6.05 23.74 21.82
N ILE A 511 4.88 23.15 21.64
CA ILE A 511 3.69 23.86 21.18
C ILE A 511 2.96 24.41 22.40
N THR A 512 2.99 25.73 22.57
CA THR A 512 2.35 26.40 23.71
C THR A 512 0.83 26.56 23.52
N ASN A 513 0.37 26.70 22.29
CA ASN A 513 -1.06 26.82 21.93
C ASN A 513 -1.41 25.91 20.75
N MET A 514 -1.96 24.74 21.03
CA MET A 514 -2.32 23.75 20.00
C MET A 514 -3.43 24.22 19.06
N ASN A 515 -4.41 24.99 19.54
CA ASN A 515 -5.49 25.48 18.69
C ASN A 515 -4.98 26.50 17.66
N GLU A 516 -4.09 27.38 18.08
CA GLU A 516 -3.44 28.34 17.16
C GLU A 516 -2.51 27.62 16.18
N PHE A 517 -1.75 26.65 16.65
CA PHE A 517 -0.82 25.86 15.82
C PHE A 517 -1.56 25.06 14.73
N LEU A 518 -2.67 24.41 15.08
CA LEU A 518 -3.47 23.64 14.13
C LEU A 518 -4.33 24.53 13.20
N GLY A 519 -4.66 25.76 13.65
CA GLY A 519 -5.41 26.74 12.85
C GLY A 519 -4.54 27.52 11.83
N LYS A 520 -3.22 27.49 11.93
CA LYS A 520 -2.34 28.05 10.90
C LYS A 520 -2.36 27.15 9.67
N GLU A 521 -2.80 27.69 8.53
CA GLU A 521 -2.62 27.03 7.23
C GLU A 521 -1.12 26.86 6.94
N ASN A 522 -0.74 25.77 6.28
CA ASN A 522 0.63 25.56 5.84
C ASN A 522 1.04 26.63 4.81
N ILE A 523 1.64 27.73 5.28
CA ILE A 523 2.15 28.82 4.41
C ILE A 523 3.48 28.40 3.70
N ASN A 524 3.98 27.18 3.91
CA ASN A 524 5.31 26.76 3.41
C ASN A 524 5.29 25.86 2.18
N GLU A 525 4.23 25.86 1.34
CA GLU A 525 4.30 25.17 0.04
C GLU A 525 4.72 26.03 -1.15
N SER A 526 5.18 27.27 -0.96
CA SER A 526 5.52 28.17 -2.07
C SER A 526 6.87 28.88 -1.94
N THR A 527 7.93 28.16 -1.59
CA THR A 527 9.30 28.68 -1.86
C THR A 527 10.26 27.50 -2.00
N ASN A 528 10.22 26.85 -3.15
CA ASN A 528 11.38 26.27 -3.86
C ASN A 528 10.90 25.77 -5.21
N THR A 529 10.82 26.70 -6.17
CA THR A 529 10.90 26.42 -7.61
C THR A 529 12.33 26.09 -7.99
#